data_61edc67287b931efee43226a64e390ec
#
_entry.id   61edc67287b931efee43226a64e390ec
#
_cell.length_a   1.000
_cell.length_b   1.000
_cell.length_c   1.000
_cell.angle_alpha   90.00
_cell.angle_beta   90.00
_cell.angle_gamma   90.00
#
_symmetry.space_group_name_H-M   'P 1'
#
loop_
_entity.id
_entity.type
_entity.pdbx_description
1 polymer ?
#
loop_
_entity_poly.entity_id
_entity_poly.type
_entity_poly.pdbx_seq_one_letter_code
_entity_poly.pdbx_strand_id
1 'polypeptide(L)'
;MILTTTNSIEHHKVAEYLGIVTGVSIKSRELVKAGFTVKYDNYSQAMEKAIDELKEAAFQELHKNAKALGANAVIGIQIDFESVGGTGMFFGVSVSGTAVKVA
;
A
#
# COMPACT_ATOMS: atom_id res chain seq x y z
N MET A 1 -4.63 2.51 -14.73
CA MET A 1 -5.39 3.08 -13.59
C MET A 1 -4.57 4.16 -12.92
N ILE A 2 -5.18 5.30 -12.63
CA ILE A 2 -4.53 6.40 -11.92
C ILE A 2 -4.70 6.19 -10.41
N LEU A 3 -3.58 6.19 -9.68
CA LEU A 3 -3.58 6.14 -8.22
C LEU A 3 -2.98 7.44 -7.73
N THR A 4 -3.71 8.18 -6.88
CA THR A 4 -3.25 9.49 -6.41
C THR A 4 -3.68 9.77 -4.98
N THR A 5 -2.87 10.55 -4.28
CA THR A 5 -3.20 11.04 -2.94
C THR A 5 -4.10 12.27 -3.00
N THR A 6 -4.25 12.90 -4.15
CA THR A 6 -5.11 14.06 -4.32
C THR A 6 -6.59 13.66 -4.29
N ASN A 7 -7.45 14.62 -3.95
CA ASN A 7 -8.89 14.38 -3.90
C ASN A 7 -9.57 14.53 -5.27
N SER A 8 -8.81 14.91 -6.28
CA SER A 8 -9.32 15.06 -7.64
C SER A 8 -8.18 14.82 -8.63
N ILE A 9 -8.55 14.58 -9.86
CA ILE A 9 -7.60 14.39 -10.96
C ILE A 9 -7.88 15.47 -11.98
N GLU A 10 -6.84 16.26 -12.30
CA GLU A 10 -6.95 17.34 -13.24
C GLU A 10 -7.44 16.83 -14.60
N HIS A 11 -8.33 17.58 -15.22
CA HIS A 11 -8.96 17.26 -16.51
C HIS A 11 -9.86 16.01 -16.51
N HIS A 12 -10.14 15.45 -15.34
CA HIS A 12 -11.02 14.29 -15.21
C HIS A 12 -12.14 14.59 -14.22
N LYS A 13 -13.34 14.23 -14.60
CA LYS A 13 -14.52 14.37 -13.74
C LYS A 13 -14.89 13.02 -13.16
N VAL A 14 -15.19 12.98 -11.86
CA VAL A 14 -15.69 11.74 -11.26
C VAL A 14 -17.11 11.51 -11.78
N ALA A 15 -17.29 10.42 -12.52
CA ALA A 15 -18.60 10.01 -13.02
C ALA A 15 -19.31 9.12 -12.01
N GLU A 16 -18.56 8.32 -11.24
CA GLU A 16 -19.12 7.36 -10.31
C GLU A 16 -18.16 7.09 -9.16
N TYR A 17 -18.67 7.13 -7.93
CA TYR A 17 -17.94 6.70 -6.75
C TYR A 17 -18.26 5.24 -6.47
N LEU A 18 -17.25 4.39 -6.39
CA LEU A 18 -17.40 2.95 -6.26
C LEU A 18 -17.16 2.44 -4.85
N GLY A 19 -16.70 3.31 -3.96
CA GLY A 19 -16.51 2.97 -2.56
C GLY A 19 -15.07 3.02 -2.09
N ILE A 20 -14.90 2.69 -0.82
CA ILE A 20 -13.59 2.66 -0.18
C ILE A 20 -12.87 1.38 -0.60
N VAL A 21 -11.60 1.52 -0.94
CA VAL A 21 -10.77 0.39 -1.32
C VAL A 21 -9.50 0.41 -0.48
N THR A 22 -9.00 -0.76 -0.13
CA THR A 22 -7.83 -0.91 0.71
C THR A 22 -6.88 -1.95 0.13
N GLY A 23 -5.64 -1.90 0.61
CA GLY A 23 -4.64 -2.93 0.39
C GLY A 23 -3.77 -3.03 1.63
N VAL A 24 -3.43 -4.24 2.05
CA VAL A 24 -2.66 -4.48 3.27
C VAL A 24 -1.57 -5.50 2.98
N SER A 25 -0.40 -5.26 3.56
CA SER A 25 0.70 -6.20 3.51
C SER A 25 1.39 -6.26 4.87
N ILE A 26 1.76 -7.45 5.31
CA ILE A 26 2.41 -7.67 6.62
C ILE A 26 3.64 -8.55 6.42
N LYS A 27 4.70 -8.24 7.16
CA LYS A 27 5.91 -9.05 7.18
C LYS A 27 6.38 -9.21 8.62
N SER A 28 6.80 -10.42 8.99
CA SER A 28 7.31 -10.67 10.34
C SER A 28 8.69 -10.06 10.51
N ARG A 29 9.01 -9.64 11.74
CA ARG A 29 10.31 -9.12 12.10
C ARG A 29 11.43 -10.12 11.82
N GLU A 30 11.17 -11.39 12.02
CA GLU A 30 12.17 -12.44 11.77
C GLU A 30 12.52 -12.58 10.29
N LEU A 31 11.56 -12.41 9.40
CA LEU A 31 11.83 -12.39 7.97
C LEU A 31 12.71 -11.19 7.57
N VAL A 32 12.50 -10.04 8.21
CA VAL A 32 13.34 -8.86 7.98
C VAL A 32 14.76 -9.13 8.46
N LYS A 33 14.91 -9.72 9.64
CA LYS A 33 16.23 -10.08 10.20
C LYS A 33 16.95 -11.13 9.35
N ALA A 34 16.22 -12.10 8.83
CA ALA A 34 16.81 -13.11 7.94
C ALA A 34 17.37 -12.48 6.67
N GLY A 35 16.64 -11.51 6.11
CA GLY A 35 17.13 -10.72 4.98
C GLY A 35 18.39 -9.94 5.32
N PHE A 36 18.44 -9.35 6.51
CA PHE A 36 19.63 -8.64 6.98
C PHE A 36 20.87 -9.53 7.03
N THR A 37 20.75 -10.72 7.62
CA THR A 37 21.92 -11.61 7.80
C THR A 37 22.44 -12.19 6.48
N VAL A 38 21.60 -12.30 5.47
CA VAL A 38 21.94 -12.94 4.20
C VAL A 38 22.34 -11.96 3.11
N LYS A 39 21.68 -10.80 3.05
CA LYS A 39 21.76 -9.90 1.89
C LYS A 39 22.30 -8.51 2.19
N TYR A 40 22.29 -8.06 3.43
CA TYR A 40 22.53 -6.65 3.75
C TYR A 40 23.58 -6.48 4.84
N ASP A 41 24.38 -5.43 4.70
CA ASP A 41 25.47 -5.14 5.63
C ASP A 41 24.97 -4.56 6.95
N ASN A 42 23.76 -4.00 6.98
CA ASN A 42 23.22 -3.40 8.19
C ASN A 42 21.70 -3.52 8.22
N TYR A 43 21.15 -3.38 9.44
CA TYR A 43 19.72 -3.53 9.70
C TYR A 43 18.89 -2.43 9.01
N SER A 44 19.45 -1.22 8.87
CA SER A 44 18.72 -0.12 8.22
C SER A 44 18.43 -0.42 6.76
N GLN A 45 19.39 -0.99 6.04
CA GLN A 45 19.18 -1.37 4.63
C GLN A 45 18.14 -2.48 4.51
N ALA A 46 18.19 -3.46 5.39
CA ALA A 46 17.21 -4.55 5.41
C ALA A 46 15.81 -4.02 5.69
N MET A 47 15.69 -3.07 6.62
CA MET A 47 14.41 -2.46 6.97
C MET A 47 13.85 -1.63 5.81
N GLU A 48 14.69 -0.82 5.16
CA GLU A 48 14.27 -0.03 3.99
C GLU A 48 13.74 -0.92 2.89
N LYS A 49 14.43 -2.01 2.61
CA LYS A 49 14.02 -2.97 1.60
C LYS A 49 12.69 -3.63 1.97
N ALA A 50 12.53 -4.01 3.23
CA ALA A 50 11.30 -4.62 3.71
C ALA A 50 10.12 -3.67 3.60
N ILE A 51 10.30 -2.40 3.96
CA ILE A 51 9.24 -1.39 3.85
C ILE A 51 8.86 -1.17 2.39
N ASP A 52 9.82 -1.09 1.49
CA ASP A 52 9.53 -0.92 0.06
C ASP A 52 8.74 -2.11 -0.50
N GLU A 53 9.11 -3.31 -0.13
CA GLU A 53 8.39 -4.52 -0.54
C GLU A 53 6.96 -4.54 0.01
N LEU A 54 6.79 -4.13 1.26
CA LEU A 54 5.47 -4.04 1.90
C LEU A 54 4.59 -3.01 1.20
N LYS A 55 5.13 -1.83 0.89
CA LYS A 55 4.39 -0.80 0.16
C LYS A 55 3.96 -1.29 -1.21
N GLU A 56 4.88 -1.88 -1.94
CA GLU A 56 4.60 -2.42 -3.27
C GLU A 56 3.46 -3.44 -3.22
N ALA A 57 3.53 -4.40 -2.29
CA ALA A 57 2.52 -5.42 -2.14
C ALA A 57 1.16 -4.84 -1.74
N ALA A 58 1.15 -3.85 -0.84
CA ALA A 58 -0.08 -3.18 -0.43
C ALA A 58 -0.73 -2.43 -1.60
N PHE A 59 0.06 -1.74 -2.41
CA PHE A 59 -0.45 -1.04 -3.59
C PHE A 59 -0.97 -2.00 -4.66
N GLN A 60 -0.32 -3.13 -4.86
CA GLN A 60 -0.80 -4.14 -5.79
C GLN A 60 -2.16 -4.69 -5.37
N GLU A 61 -2.34 -4.90 -4.08
CA GLU A 61 -3.62 -5.37 -3.53
C GLU A 61 -4.71 -4.30 -3.70
N LEU A 62 -4.38 -3.04 -3.40
CA LEU A 62 -5.30 -1.92 -3.61
C LEU A 62 -5.75 -1.85 -5.08
N HIS A 63 -4.80 -1.92 -6.00
CA HIS A 63 -5.07 -1.88 -7.43
C HIS A 63 -6.00 -3.01 -7.86
N LYS A 64 -5.72 -4.23 -7.40
CA LYS A 64 -6.53 -5.40 -7.69
C LYS A 64 -7.97 -5.21 -7.18
N ASN A 65 -8.12 -4.73 -5.95
CA ASN A 65 -9.43 -4.52 -5.33
C ASN A 65 -10.21 -3.42 -6.04
N ALA A 66 -9.55 -2.34 -6.43
CA ALA A 66 -10.18 -1.26 -7.19
C ALA A 66 -10.63 -1.73 -8.57
N LYS A 67 -9.80 -2.51 -9.24
CA LYS A 67 -10.13 -3.07 -10.54
C LYS A 67 -11.35 -3.98 -10.47
N ALA A 68 -11.46 -4.77 -9.40
CA ALA A 68 -12.60 -5.65 -9.18
C ALA A 68 -13.91 -4.87 -9.03
N LEU A 69 -13.84 -3.62 -8.54
CA LEU A 69 -15.01 -2.73 -8.46
C LEU A 69 -15.34 -2.03 -9.78
N GLY A 70 -14.52 -2.20 -10.79
CA GLY A 70 -14.70 -1.51 -12.07
C GLY A 70 -14.12 -0.11 -12.12
N ALA A 71 -13.25 0.24 -11.17
CA ALA A 71 -12.63 1.55 -11.11
C ALA A 71 -11.58 1.73 -12.20
N ASN A 72 -11.37 2.99 -12.61
CA ASN A 72 -10.24 3.37 -13.44
C ASN A 72 -9.31 4.36 -12.73
N ALA A 73 -9.64 4.72 -11.51
CA ALA A 73 -8.79 5.57 -10.67
C ALA A 73 -9.08 5.33 -9.18
N VAL A 74 -8.10 5.64 -8.35
CA VAL A 74 -8.26 5.70 -6.90
C VAL A 74 -7.73 7.04 -6.44
N ILE A 75 -8.56 7.80 -5.75
CA ILE A 75 -8.24 9.14 -5.24
C ILE A 75 -8.15 9.14 -3.73
N GLY A 76 -7.54 10.18 -3.16
CA GLY A 76 -7.45 10.36 -1.72
C GLY A 76 -6.68 9.26 -1.01
N ILE A 77 -5.67 8.69 -1.65
CA ILE A 77 -4.92 7.58 -1.07
C ILE A 77 -4.16 8.04 0.16
N GLN A 78 -4.26 7.24 1.22
CA GLN A 78 -3.48 7.38 2.44
C GLN A 78 -2.69 6.10 2.68
N ILE A 79 -1.46 6.29 3.17
CA ILE A 79 -0.53 5.18 3.44
C ILE A 79 -0.21 5.20 4.92
N ASP A 80 -0.41 4.07 5.59
CA ASP A 80 -0.07 3.91 7.00
C ASP A 80 0.94 2.79 7.16
N PHE A 81 1.93 3.05 8.00
CA PHE A 81 2.92 2.05 8.40
C PHE A 81 2.75 1.76 9.88
N GLU A 82 2.68 0.49 10.25
CA GLU A 82 2.45 0.09 11.63
C GLU A 82 3.37 -1.06 12.06
N SER A 83 3.75 -1.02 13.34
CA SER A 83 4.31 -2.17 14.03
C SER A 83 3.19 -2.84 14.81
N VAL A 84 3.00 -4.13 14.60
CA VAL A 84 1.88 -4.86 15.19
C VAL A 84 2.42 -6.01 16.04
N GLY A 85 1.71 -6.30 17.14
CA GLY A 85 2.10 -7.35 18.09
C GLY A 85 3.11 -6.86 19.12
N GLY A 86 2.75 -6.92 20.37
CA GLY A 86 3.46 -6.55 21.61
C GLY A 86 4.80 -5.81 21.53
N THR A 87 5.80 -6.35 20.87
CA THR A 87 7.14 -5.77 20.77
C THR A 87 7.55 -5.49 19.33
N GLY A 88 6.58 -5.19 18.46
CA GLY A 88 6.87 -4.97 17.05
C GLY A 88 7.26 -6.25 16.31
N MET A 89 6.56 -7.35 16.58
CA MET A 89 6.83 -8.63 15.93
C MET A 89 6.52 -8.63 14.45
N PHE A 90 5.63 -7.75 14.01
CA PHE A 90 5.23 -7.64 12.63
C PHE A 90 5.31 -6.19 12.18
N PHE A 91 5.65 -5.98 10.92
CA PHE A 91 5.57 -4.70 10.26
C PHE A 91 4.47 -4.78 9.21
N GLY A 92 3.65 -3.74 9.14
CA GLY A 92 2.55 -3.70 8.20
C GLY A 92 2.46 -2.38 7.47
N VAL A 93 2.01 -2.43 6.23
CA VAL A 93 1.64 -1.26 5.46
C VAL A 93 0.20 -1.43 5.02
N SER A 94 -0.62 -0.43 5.26
CA SER A 94 -1.96 -0.39 4.72
C SER A 94 -2.12 0.86 3.86
N VAL A 95 -2.82 0.71 2.76
CA VAL A 95 -3.17 1.82 1.88
C VAL A 95 -4.68 1.82 1.72
N SER A 96 -5.26 3.00 1.67
CA SER A 96 -6.70 3.14 1.48
C SER A 96 -6.96 4.31 0.53
N GLY A 97 -8.11 4.30 -0.09
CA GLY A 97 -8.53 5.37 -0.97
C GLY A 97 -9.96 5.18 -1.43
N THR A 98 -10.42 6.07 -2.29
CA THR A 98 -11.74 5.99 -2.88
C THR A 98 -11.63 5.55 -4.33
N ALA A 99 -12.20 4.40 -4.63
CA ALA A 99 -12.26 3.89 -5.99
C ALA A 99 -13.33 4.67 -6.76
N VAL A 100 -12.97 5.15 -7.95
CA VAL A 100 -13.84 5.98 -8.77
C VAL A 100 -13.75 5.59 -10.24
N LYS A 101 -14.79 5.97 -10.96
CA LYS A 101 -14.75 6.00 -12.41
C LYS A 101 -14.68 7.46 -12.82
N VAL A 102 -13.63 7.81 -13.55
CA VAL A 102 -13.48 9.16 -14.11
C VAL A 102 -13.71 9.15 -15.61
N ALA A 103 -14.22 10.24 -16.07
CA ALA A 103 -14.50 10.43 -17.48
C ALA A 103 -13.38 11.20 -18.17
#